data_d8e180e31ab27e7a851e97386fa2c701
#
_entry.id   d8e180e31ab27e7a851e97386fa2c701
#
_cell.length_a   1.000
_cell.length_b   1.000
_cell.length_c   1.000
_cell.angle_alpha   90.00
_cell.angle_beta   90.00
_cell.angle_gamma   90.00
#
_symmetry.space_group_name_H-M   'P 1'
#
loop_
_entity.id
_entity.type
_entity.pdbx_description
1 polymer ?
#
loop_
_entity_poly.entity_id
_entity_poly.type
_entity_poly.pdbx_seq_one_letter_code
_entity_poly.pdbx_strand_id
1 'polypeptide(L)'
;LQEFLVPLIVLLAGSLFTLVLVYTAMREMKNTPRSAVHIGFDGRVHKRFSGKHAQERFDNEVRMLEYLEKQGCDFVPKLVQKDSEELYLVTTNVGAIVQSLSPSKLKSLYEELESFGVVHDDPFARNVTYSTQLGRFCIIDFEFAILKESGEGLRQEDVIGKK
;
A
#
# COMPACT_ATOMS: atom_id res chain seq x y z
N LEU A 1 8.07 -15.19 12.47
CA LEU A 1 8.85 -14.14 11.81
C LEU A 1 10.01 -14.81 11.07
N GLN A 2 9.82 -15.08 9.79
CA GLN A 2 10.89 -15.62 8.95
C GLN A 2 11.42 -14.45 8.12
N GLU A 3 12.62 -13.99 8.47
CA GLU A 3 13.35 -12.98 7.70
C GLU A 3 13.97 -13.66 6.48
N PHE A 4 13.53 -13.27 5.29
CA PHE A 4 14.20 -13.67 4.06
C PHE A 4 15.39 -12.74 3.82
N LEU A 5 16.59 -13.29 4.02
CA LEU A 5 17.87 -12.63 3.74
C LEU A 5 18.26 -12.87 2.27
N VAL A 6 18.26 -11.82 1.46
CA VAL A 6 18.81 -11.87 0.10
C VAL A 6 20.24 -11.34 0.13
N PRO A 7 21.27 -12.13 -0.20
CA PRO A 7 22.65 -11.65 -0.20
C PRO A 7 22.93 -10.82 -1.45
N LEU A 8 23.35 -9.56 -1.25
CA LEU A 8 23.91 -8.72 -2.30
C LEU A 8 25.45 -8.85 -2.25
N ILE A 9 26.04 -9.46 -3.30
CA ILE A 9 27.52 -9.57 -3.42
C ILE A 9 28.02 -8.30 -4.10
N VAL A 10 28.73 -7.44 -3.38
CA VAL A 10 29.47 -6.30 -3.94
C VAL A 10 30.94 -6.67 -4.04
N LEU A 11 31.45 -6.77 -5.26
CA LEU A 11 32.89 -6.95 -5.54
C LEU A 11 33.59 -5.58 -5.53
N LEU A 12 34.38 -5.31 -4.50
CA LEU A 12 35.33 -4.19 -4.48
C LEU A 12 36.73 -4.69 -4.94
N ALA A 13 37.21 -4.17 -6.06
CA ALA A 13 38.53 -4.46 -6.59
C ALA A 13 39.60 -3.70 -5.81
N GLY A 14 40.47 -4.44 -5.08
CA GLY A 14 41.63 -3.90 -4.40
C GLY A 14 42.09 -4.85 -3.30
N SER A 15 43.18 -5.57 -3.55
CA SER A 15 44.01 -6.50 -2.74
C SER A 15 43.56 -6.77 -1.28
N LEU A 16 43.17 -7.94 -1.04
CA LEU A 16 42.61 -8.75 0.05
C LEU A 16 41.10 -8.87 -0.04
N PHE A 17 40.67 -10.07 -0.44
CA PHE A 17 39.27 -10.43 -0.52
C PHE A 17 38.60 -10.39 0.86
N THR A 18 37.99 -9.27 1.21
CA THR A 18 37.00 -9.24 2.28
C THR A 18 35.63 -9.31 1.63
N LEU A 19 35.06 -10.51 1.58
CA LEU A 19 33.69 -10.73 1.19
C LEU A 19 32.77 -10.08 2.25
N VAL A 20 32.35 -8.83 2.03
CA VAL A 20 31.38 -8.20 2.90
C VAL A 20 30.01 -8.65 2.41
N LEU A 21 29.45 -9.67 3.07
CA LEU A 21 28.04 -10.05 2.91
C LEU A 21 27.20 -8.94 3.55
N VAL A 22 26.68 -8.02 2.73
CA VAL A 22 25.68 -7.06 3.20
C VAL A 22 24.33 -7.77 3.15
N TYR A 23 23.87 -8.25 4.31
CA TYR A 23 22.51 -8.77 4.47
C TYR A 23 21.55 -7.59 4.55
N THR A 24 20.75 -7.44 3.53
CA THR A 24 19.71 -6.41 3.49
C THR A 24 18.38 -7.03 3.91
N ALA A 25 17.94 -6.70 5.11
CA ALA A 25 16.63 -7.13 5.61
C ALA A 25 15.52 -6.28 4.99
N MET A 26 14.79 -6.83 4.03
CA MET A 26 13.51 -6.26 3.60
C MET A 26 12.48 -6.56 4.69
N ARG A 27 11.83 -5.54 5.22
CA ARG A 27 10.77 -5.73 6.19
C ARG A 27 9.49 -6.11 5.45
N GLU A 28 9.19 -7.42 5.41
CA GLU A 28 7.91 -7.91 4.91
C GLU A 28 6.79 -7.44 5.84
N MET A 29 5.81 -6.72 5.29
CA MET A 29 4.64 -6.25 6.04
C MET A 29 3.45 -7.18 5.94
N LYS A 30 3.24 -7.79 4.76
CA LYS A 30 2.09 -8.64 4.47
C LYS A 30 2.41 -9.55 3.29
N ASN A 31 2.17 -10.84 3.46
CA ASN A 31 2.18 -11.80 2.35
C ASN A 31 0.91 -12.65 2.42
N THR A 32 0.05 -12.50 1.44
CA THR A 32 -1.23 -13.19 1.35
C THR A 32 -1.37 -13.80 -0.04
N PRO A 33 -2.32 -14.72 -0.26
CA PRO A 33 -2.61 -15.23 -1.61
C PRO A 33 -3.01 -14.14 -2.61
N ARG A 34 -3.36 -12.94 -2.14
CA ARG A 34 -3.83 -11.82 -2.98
C ARG A 34 -2.76 -10.76 -3.26
N SER A 35 -1.79 -10.57 -2.36
CA SER A 35 -0.72 -9.59 -2.56
C SER A 35 0.45 -9.82 -1.61
N ALA A 36 1.64 -9.45 -2.07
CA ALA A 36 2.83 -9.30 -1.25
C ALA A 36 3.17 -7.82 -1.09
N VAL A 37 3.38 -7.37 0.15
CA VAL A 37 3.69 -5.97 0.48
C VAL A 37 4.94 -5.93 1.36
N HIS A 38 5.91 -5.11 0.98
CA HIS A 38 7.11 -4.88 1.78
C HIS A 38 7.56 -3.42 1.72
N ILE A 39 8.36 -2.99 2.68
CA ILE A 39 9.06 -1.71 2.62
C ILE A 39 10.44 -1.94 2.03
N GLY A 40 10.76 -1.26 0.94
CA GLY A 40 12.06 -1.29 0.29
C GLY A 40 13.13 -0.49 1.05
N PHE A 41 14.39 -0.61 0.61
CA PHE A 41 15.50 0.17 1.18
C PHE A 41 15.38 1.67 0.95
N ASP A 42 14.63 2.04 -0.09
CA ASP A 42 14.27 3.42 -0.41
C ASP A 42 13.20 4.01 0.53
N GLY A 43 12.74 3.20 1.51
CA GLY A 43 11.70 3.57 2.46
C GLY A 43 10.29 3.59 1.88
N ARG A 44 10.12 3.17 0.62
CA ARG A 44 8.83 3.12 -0.08
C ARG A 44 8.11 1.81 0.15
N VAL A 45 6.80 1.81 -0.06
CA VAL A 45 5.97 0.61 -0.01
C VAL A 45 5.87 0.01 -1.41
N HIS A 46 6.24 -1.25 -1.52
CA HIS A 46 6.20 -2.06 -2.72
C HIS A 46 5.10 -3.08 -2.59
N LYS A 47 4.16 -3.12 -3.54
CA LYS A 47 3.02 -4.04 -3.55
C LYS A 47 2.95 -4.78 -4.89
N ARG A 48 2.92 -6.11 -4.84
CA ARG A 48 2.67 -6.97 -5.99
C ARG A 48 1.34 -7.66 -5.80
N PHE A 49 0.46 -7.55 -6.78
CA PHE A 49 -0.84 -8.20 -6.76
C PHE A 49 -0.74 -9.61 -7.34
N SER A 50 -1.53 -10.53 -6.81
CA SER A 50 -1.57 -11.92 -7.24
C SER A 50 -2.95 -12.54 -7.01
N GLY A 51 -3.18 -13.72 -7.58
CA GLY A 51 -4.40 -14.47 -7.39
C GLY A 51 -5.62 -13.89 -8.11
N LYS A 52 -6.80 -14.21 -7.60
CA LYS A 52 -8.08 -13.87 -8.25
C LYS A 52 -8.27 -12.36 -8.35
N HIS A 53 -8.67 -11.88 -9.54
CA HIS A 53 -8.92 -10.46 -9.84
C HIS A 53 -7.72 -9.54 -9.55
N ALA A 54 -6.48 -10.05 -9.71
CA ALA A 54 -5.28 -9.26 -9.43
C ALA A 54 -5.18 -8.02 -10.31
N GLN A 55 -5.51 -8.15 -11.61
CA GLN A 55 -5.50 -7.05 -12.57
C GLN A 55 -6.51 -5.97 -12.16
N GLU A 56 -7.75 -6.34 -11.92
CA GLU A 56 -8.81 -5.39 -11.58
C GLU A 56 -8.53 -4.65 -10.27
N ARG A 57 -7.94 -5.35 -9.27
CA ARG A 57 -7.54 -4.75 -7.99
C ARG A 57 -6.36 -3.79 -8.15
N PHE A 58 -5.37 -4.16 -8.95
CA PHE A 58 -4.24 -3.30 -9.30
C PHE A 58 -4.73 -2.03 -10.00
N ASP A 59 -5.52 -2.18 -11.07
CA ASP A 59 -6.04 -1.05 -11.85
C ASP A 59 -6.89 -0.12 -10.99
N ASN A 60 -7.70 -0.69 -10.08
CA ASN A 60 -8.52 0.10 -9.18
C ASN A 60 -7.68 0.89 -8.17
N GLU A 61 -6.68 0.28 -7.54
CA GLU A 61 -5.82 0.98 -6.58
C GLU A 61 -5.04 2.12 -7.26
N VAL A 62 -4.49 1.87 -8.44
CA VAL A 62 -3.82 2.90 -9.25
C VAL A 62 -4.77 4.05 -9.55
N ARG A 63 -5.98 3.76 -10.04
CA ARG A 63 -7.00 4.76 -10.38
C ARG A 63 -7.36 5.63 -9.17
N MET A 64 -7.61 5.01 -8.01
CA MET A 64 -8.01 5.73 -6.80
C MET A 64 -6.88 6.63 -6.28
N LEU A 65 -5.63 6.15 -6.28
CA LEU A 65 -4.48 6.95 -5.86
C LEU A 65 -4.25 8.15 -6.79
N GLU A 66 -4.30 7.95 -8.11
CA GLU A 66 -4.17 9.03 -9.09
C GLU A 66 -5.32 10.05 -8.98
N TYR A 67 -6.54 9.58 -8.71
CA TYR A 67 -7.69 10.45 -8.50
C TYR A 67 -7.53 11.29 -7.24
N LEU A 68 -7.20 10.66 -6.10
CA LEU A 68 -7.02 11.34 -4.82
C LEU A 68 -5.87 12.36 -4.85
N GLU A 69 -4.79 12.06 -5.57
CA GLU A 69 -3.70 13.02 -5.78
C GLU A 69 -4.19 14.26 -6.55
N LYS A 70 -4.99 14.09 -7.61
CA LYS A 70 -5.60 15.21 -8.36
C LYS A 70 -6.56 16.03 -7.50
N GLN A 71 -7.24 15.40 -6.54
CA GLN A 71 -8.11 16.10 -5.59
C GLN A 71 -7.35 16.82 -4.46
N GLY A 72 -6.01 16.64 -4.39
CA GLY A 72 -5.18 17.22 -3.33
C GLY A 72 -5.30 16.53 -1.97
N CYS A 73 -5.73 15.28 -1.93
CA CYS A 73 -5.78 14.48 -0.71
C CYS A 73 -4.36 14.15 -0.24
N ASP A 74 -3.96 14.63 0.93
CA ASP A 74 -2.58 14.53 1.45
C ASP A 74 -2.38 13.40 2.46
N PHE A 75 -3.45 12.74 2.89
CA PHE A 75 -3.41 11.66 3.89
C PHE A 75 -3.60 10.26 3.29
N VAL A 76 -3.16 10.09 2.05
CA VAL A 76 -3.10 8.81 1.34
C VAL A 76 -1.71 8.63 0.71
N PRO A 77 -1.27 7.40 0.39
CA PRO A 77 -0.02 7.19 -0.33
C PRO A 77 -0.05 7.88 -1.70
N LYS A 78 1.10 8.42 -2.12
CA LYS A 78 1.29 8.88 -3.50
C LYS A 78 1.86 7.75 -4.35
N LEU A 79 1.33 7.59 -5.55
CA LEU A 79 1.85 6.64 -6.52
C LEU A 79 3.21 7.15 -7.04
N VAL A 80 4.25 6.30 -6.93
CA VAL A 80 5.61 6.61 -7.38
C VAL A 80 5.93 5.88 -8.68
N GLN A 81 5.55 4.60 -8.75
CA GLN A 81 5.78 3.75 -9.92
C GLN A 81 4.64 2.74 -10.04
N LYS A 82 4.30 2.39 -11.28
CA LYS A 82 3.39 1.30 -11.62
C LYS A 82 3.92 0.49 -12.79
N ASP A 83 3.71 -0.81 -12.74
CA ASP A 83 3.98 -1.77 -13.80
C ASP A 83 2.77 -2.68 -13.95
N SER A 84 2.03 -2.49 -15.03
CA SER A 84 0.78 -3.21 -15.30
C SER A 84 1.01 -4.65 -15.81
N GLU A 85 2.18 -4.97 -16.35
CA GLU A 85 2.50 -6.32 -16.80
C GLU A 85 2.84 -7.21 -15.59
N GLU A 86 3.59 -6.64 -14.62
CA GLU A 86 3.99 -7.32 -13.40
C GLU A 86 2.99 -7.15 -12.25
N LEU A 87 1.90 -6.39 -12.44
CA LEU A 87 0.91 -6.03 -11.42
C LEU A 87 1.57 -5.50 -10.14
N TYR A 88 2.50 -4.59 -10.33
CA TYR A 88 3.38 -4.09 -9.30
C TYR A 88 3.28 -2.58 -9.18
N LEU A 89 3.15 -2.09 -7.95
CA LEU A 89 3.16 -0.66 -7.67
C LEU A 89 4.10 -0.31 -6.53
N VAL A 90 4.62 0.90 -6.60
CA VAL A 90 5.43 1.52 -5.54
C VAL A 90 4.75 2.80 -5.12
N THR A 91 4.57 2.97 -3.83
CA THR A 91 3.96 4.16 -3.23
C THR A 91 4.85 4.78 -2.18
N THR A 92 4.56 6.02 -1.81
CA THR A 92 5.15 6.62 -0.61
C THR A 92 4.69 5.86 0.63
N ASN A 93 5.58 5.80 1.63
CA ASN A 93 5.24 5.25 2.94
C ASN A 93 4.60 6.35 3.80
N VAL A 94 3.35 6.15 4.19
CA VAL A 94 2.58 7.09 5.01
C VAL A 94 2.48 6.65 6.47
N GLY A 95 3.50 5.95 6.96
CA GLY A 95 3.66 5.61 8.37
C GLY A 95 3.35 4.17 8.76
N ALA A 96 3.25 3.91 10.05
CA ALA A 96 3.02 2.59 10.60
C ALA A 96 1.52 2.31 10.80
N ILE A 97 1.11 1.04 10.57
CA ILE A 97 -0.27 0.61 10.82
C ILE A 97 -0.63 0.83 12.29
N VAL A 98 -1.80 1.42 12.54
CA VAL A 98 -2.31 1.61 13.89
C VAL A 98 -2.90 0.30 14.43
N GLN A 99 -2.63 0.01 15.70
CA GLN A 99 -3.17 -1.21 16.33
C GLN A 99 -4.67 -1.09 16.63
N SER A 100 -5.11 0.11 17.00
CA SER A 100 -6.51 0.40 17.31
C SER A 100 -6.82 1.86 17.08
N LEU A 101 -8.06 2.15 16.72
CA LEU A 101 -8.63 3.49 16.61
C LEU A 101 -10.01 3.47 17.27
N SER A 102 -10.41 4.59 17.92
CA SER A 102 -11.78 4.70 18.39
C SER A 102 -12.77 4.70 17.22
N PRO A 103 -13.97 4.11 17.37
CA PRO A 103 -14.95 4.08 16.27
C PRO A 103 -15.30 5.46 15.73
N SER A 104 -15.38 6.47 16.58
CA SER A 104 -15.64 7.85 16.17
C SER A 104 -14.52 8.43 15.31
N LYS A 105 -13.26 8.18 15.69
CA LYS A 105 -12.12 8.66 14.91
C LYS A 105 -12.00 7.92 13.57
N LEU A 106 -12.22 6.61 13.57
CA LEU A 106 -12.25 5.82 12.35
C LEU A 106 -13.32 6.36 11.39
N LYS A 107 -14.54 6.54 11.89
CA LYS A 107 -15.66 7.07 11.11
C LYS A 107 -15.30 8.45 10.51
N SER A 108 -14.83 9.40 11.34
CA SER A 108 -14.52 10.74 10.85
C SER A 108 -13.41 10.76 9.80
N LEU A 109 -12.43 9.83 9.88
CA LEU A 109 -11.35 9.73 8.90
C LEU A 109 -11.86 9.26 7.53
N TYR A 110 -12.76 8.27 7.50
CA TYR A 110 -13.36 7.80 6.25
C TYR A 110 -14.40 8.78 5.68
N GLU A 111 -15.14 9.51 6.54
CA GLU A 111 -16.01 10.61 6.11
C GLU A 111 -15.18 11.76 5.48
N GLU A 112 -13.99 12.03 6.02
CA GLU A 112 -13.05 12.98 5.43
C GLU A 112 -12.59 12.50 4.04
N LEU A 113 -12.24 11.20 3.86
CA LEU A 113 -11.91 10.62 2.56
C LEU A 113 -13.06 10.79 1.56
N GLU A 114 -14.29 10.53 2.00
CA GLU A 114 -15.47 10.69 1.15
C GLU A 114 -15.68 12.13 0.66
N SER A 115 -15.21 13.13 1.40
CA SER A 115 -15.24 14.52 0.95
C SER A 115 -14.31 14.81 -0.22
N PHE A 116 -13.29 13.95 -0.43
CA PHE A 116 -12.44 13.95 -1.62
C PHE A 116 -13.00 13.08 -2.77
N GLY A 117 -14.22 12.57 -2.63
CA GLY A 117 -14.93 11.86 -3.70
C GLY A 117 -14.64 10.35 -3.80
N VAL A 118 -14.01 9.73 -2.80
CA VAL A 118 -13.73 8.29 -2.77
C VAL A 118 -14.38 7.63 -1.55
N VAL A 119 -15.10 6.54 -1.79
CA VAL A 119 -15.65 5.66 -0.74
C VAL A 119 -14.79 4.40 -0.67
N HIS A 120 -14.20 4.14 0.49
CA HIS A 120 -13.40 2.94 0.74
C HIS A 120 -14.30 1.78 1.18
N ASP A 121 -14.30 0.67 0.44
CA ASP A 121 -15.20 -0.47 0.71
C ASP A 121 -14.68 -1.43 1.80
N ASP A 122 -13.49 -1.15 2.36
CA ASP A 122 -12.89 -1.87 3.50
C ASP A 122 -12.47 -0.89 4.63
N PRO A 123 -13.43 -0.16 5.26
CA PRO A 123 -13.15 0.94 6.17
C PRO A 123 -12.79 0.46 7.58
N PHE A 124 -11.70 -0.29 7.73
CA PHE A 124 -11.23 -0.84 9.00
C PHE A 124 -9.90 -0.23 9.43
N ALA A 125 -9.62 -0.30 10.74
CA ALA A 125 -8.38 0.22 11.33
C ALA A 125 -7.10 -0.41 10.74
N ARG A 126 -7.17 -1.64 10.20
CA ARG A 126 -6.05 -2.28 9.52
C ARG A 126 -5.58 -1.55 8.25
N ASN A 127 -6.43 -0.71 7.68
CA ASN A 127 -6.14 0.13 6.51
C ASN A 127 -5.83 1.58 6.91
N VAL A 128 -5.51 1.80 8.19
CA VAL A 128 -5.11 3.10 8.71
C VAL A 128 -3.69 3.05 9.25
N THR A 129 -2.89 4.04 8.88
CA THR A 129 -1.53 4.27 9.40
C THR A 129 -1.48 5.58 10.15
N TYR A 130 -0.42 5.79 10.95
CA TYR A 130 -0.09 7.09 11.51
C TYR A 130 1.24 7.56 10.94
N SER A 131 1.22 8.69 10.25
CA SER A 131 2.42 9.34 9.74
C SER A 131 2.93 10.36 10.75
N THR A 132 4.08 10.09 11.34
CA THR A 132 4.75 11.06 12.23
C THR A 132 5.25 12.27 11.47
N GLN A 133 5.56 12.11 10.18
CA GLN A 133 6.00 13.21 9.31
C GLN A 133 4.86 14.19 9.02
N LEU A 134 3.65 13.67 8.78
CA LEU A 134 2.45 14.48 8.52
C LEU A 134 1.71 14.87 9.81
N GLY A 135 2.00 14.21 10.93
CA GLY A 135 1.33 14.42 12.20
C GLY A 135 -0.14 13.97 12.20
N ARG A 136 -0.53 13.04 11.29
CA ARG A 136 -1.93 12.63 11.13
C ARG A 136 -2.09 11.15 10.76
N PHE A 137 -3.33 10.66 10.90
CA PHE A 137 -3.74 9.37 10.37
C PHE A 137 -3.89 9.44 8.86
N CYS A 138 -3.47 8.34 8.19
CA CYS A 138 -3.53 8.17 6.74
C CYS A 138 -4.29 6.88 6.41
N ILE A 139 -4.91 6.83 5.23
CA ILE A 139 -5.63 5.66 4.72
C ILE A 139 -4.82 5.01 3.62
N ILE A 140 -4.78 3.67 3.61
CA ILE A 140 -4.03 2.84 2.65
C ILE A 140 -4.93 1.74 2.07
N ASP A 141 -4.43 1.03 1.05
CA ASP A 141 -5.04 -0.19 0.47
C ASP A 141 -6.36 0.07 -0.27
N PHE A 142 -6.28 0.85 -1.36
CA PHE A 142 -7.43 1.28 -2.17
C PHE A 142 -7.88 0.25 -3.22
N GLU A 143 -7.45 -1.02 -3.12
CA GLU A 143 -7.87 -2.07 -4.06
C GLU A 143 -9.39 -2.27 -4.09
N PHE A 144 -10.07 -1.95 -2.98
CA PHE A 144 -11.53 -1.94 -2.87
C PHE A 144 -12.01 -0.54 -2.48
N ALA A 145 -12.22 0.27 -3.49
CA ALA A 145 -12.75 1.63 -3.34
C ALA A 145 -13.53 2.02 -4.59
N ILE A 146 -14.43 2.98 -4.46
CA ILE A 146 -15.25 3.49 -5.55
C ILE A 146 -15.24 5.02 -5.57
N LEU A 147 -15.39 5.59 -6.75
CA LEU A 147 -15.66 7.01 -6.93
C LEU A 147 -17.11 7.30 -6.49
N LYS A 148 -17.28 8.23 -5.57
CA LYS A 148 -18.57 8.52 -4.94
C LYS A 148 -19.61 9.00 -5.93
N GLU A 149 -19.20 9.81 -6.90
CA GLU A 149 -20.09 10.42 -7.88
C GLU A 149 -20.56 9.44 -8.96
N SER A 150 -19.61 8.69 -9.55
CA SER A 150 -19.93 7.77 -10.66
C SER A 150 -20.28 6.35 -10.21
N GLY A 151 -19.89 5.97 -8.99
CA GLY A 151 -19.95 4.58 -8.53
C GLY A 151 -18.91 3.66 -9.17
N GLU A 152 -18.03 4.21 -10.02
CA GLU A 152 -16.95 3.44 -10.66
C GLU A 152 -15.91 2.98 -9.63
N GLY A 153 -15.49 1.73 -9.75
CA GLY A 153 -14.47 1.14 -8.89
C GLY A 153 -14.72 -0.34 -8.65
N LEU A 154 -14.12 -0.88 -7.61
CA LEU A 154 -14.22 -2.29 -7.26
C LEU A 154 -14.67 -2.44 -5.81
N ARG A 155 -15.68 -3.29 -5.58
CA ARG A 155 -16.15 -3.63 -4.24
C ARG A 155 -15.65 -5.01 -3.81
N GLN A 156 -15.57 -5.24 -2.51
CA GLN A 156 -15.20 -6.56 -2.00
C GLN A 156 -16.17 -7.65 -2.45
N GLU A 157 -17.48 -7.36 -2.49
CA GLU A 157 -18.50 -8.33 -2.89
C GLU A 157 -18.34 -8.81 -4.34
N ASP A 158 -17.79 -7.99 -5.23
CA ASP A 158 -17.55 -8.33 -6.63
C ASP A 158 -16.42 -9.38 -6.80
N VAL A 159 -15.50 -9.42 -5.85
CA VAL A 159 -14.29 -10.26 -5.90
C VAL A 159 -14.36 -11.45 -4.94
N ILE A 160 -14.81 -11.21 -3.72
CA ILE A 160 -14.77 -12.19 -2.63
C ILE A 160 -16.09 -12.95 -2.52
N GLY A 161 -17.17 -12.41 -3.13
CA GLY A 161 -18.53 -12.91 -2.97
C GLY A 161 -19.20 -12.35 -1.71
N LYS A 162 -20.53 -12.37 -1.70
CA LYS A 162 -21.28 -11.98 -0.49
C LYS A 162 -20.98 -12.97 0.64
N LYS A 163 -20.58 -12.45 1.80
CA LYS A 163 -20.48 -13.22 3.05
C LYS A 163 -21.86 -13.56 3.57
#